data_b42754dd131da20483423d0ad6946b37
#
_entry.id   b42754dd131da20483423d0ad6946b37
#
_cell.length_a   1.000
_cell.length_b   1.000
_cell.length_c   1.000
_cell.angle_alpha   90.00
_cell.angle_beta   90.00
_cell.angle_gamma   90.00
#
_symmetry.space_group_name_H-M   'P 1'
#
loop_
_entity.id
_entity.type
_entity.pdbx_description
1 polymer ?
#
loop_
_entity_poly.entity_id
_entity_poly.type
_entity_poly.pdbx_seq_one_letter_code
_entity_poly.pdbx_strand_id
1 'polypeptide(L)'
;FFQKKFNIVNRKADSIYRTIINLNDWSHGQIFQCDRHYAVEWKKGDCYTFPEDIGHGVGNFSTEDYVIMQVTWIKKNNVNRV
;
A
#
# COMPACT_ATOMS: atom_id res chain seq x y z
N PHE A 1 -10.44 -4.98 -16.79
CA PHE A 1 -9.52 -4.31 -15.88
C PHE A 1 -10.01 -4.32 -14.46
N PHE A 2 -9.16 -4.61 -13.56
CA PHE A 2 -9.48 -4.52 -12.16
C PHE A 2 -8.31 -3.89 -11.42
N GLN A 3 -8.61 -3.27 -10.32
CA GLN A 3 -7.64 -2.56 -9.52
C GLN A 3 -6.84 -3.54 -8.68
N LYS A 4 -5.53 -3.46 -8.75
CA LYS A 4 -4.68 -4.26 -7.89
C LYS A 4 -4.59 -3.60 -6.53
N LYS A 5 -4.87 -4.38 -5.50
CA LYS A 5 -4.72 -3.92 -4.14
C LYS A 5 -4.62 -5.10 -3.21
N PHE A 6 -4.06 -4.87 -2.05
CA PHE A 6 -4.11 -5.85 -0.99
C PHE A 6 -4.21 -5.11 0.34
N ASN A 7 -4.76 -5.82 1.32
CA ASN A 7 -4.90 -5.30 2.66
C ASN A 7 -4.32 -6.30 3.63
N ILE A 8 -3.43 -5.84 4.48
CA ILE A 8 -2.92 -6.63 5.59
C ILE A 8 -3.57 -6.07 6.83
N VAL A 9 -4.39 -6.87 7.49
CA VAL A 9 -5.22 -6.41 8.60
C VAL A 9 -4.61 -6.84 9.91
N ASN A 10 -4.47 -5.90 10.82
CA ASN A 10 -4.03 -6.13 12.17
C ASN A 10 -5.27 -6.07 13.06
N ARG A 11 -5.45 -7.10 13.90
CA ARG A 11 -6.64 -7.21 14.74
C ARG A 11 -6.47 -6.57 16.12
N LYS A 12 -5.35 -5.95 16.37
CA LYS A 12 -5.15 -5.25 17.62
C LYS A 12 -6.10 -4.07 17.73
N ALA A 13 -6.30 -3.60 18.96
CA ALA A 13 -7.29 -2.59 19.26
C ALA A 13 -7.09 -1.36 18.39
N ASP A 14 -6.15 -0.52 18.66
CA ASP A 14 -5.92 0.65 17.84
C ASP A 14 -4.70 0.39 16.98
N SER A 15 -4.85 0.54 15.69
CA SER A 15 -3.78 0.22 14.75
C SER A 15 -3.54 1.38 13.82
N ILE A 16 -2.28 1.59 13.50
CA ILE A 16 -1.88 2.60 12.54
C ILE A 16 -1.59 1.88 11.23
N TYR A 17 -2.19 2.38 10.18
CA TYR A 17 -2.08 1.81 8.85
C TYR A 17 -1.51 2.83 7.89
N ARG A 18 -0.90 2.32 6.85
CA ARG A 18 -0.48 3.12 5.70
C ARG A 18 -1.18 2.64 4.47
N THR A 19 -1.58 3.59 3.65
CA THR A 19 -2.14 3.31 2.34
C THR A 19 -1.26 3.99 1.31
N ILE A 20 -0.78 3.21 0.36
CA ILE A 20 0.02 3.71 -0.75
C ILE A 20 -0.87 3.70 -1.98
N ILE A 21 -0.97 4.84 -2.63
CA ILE A 21 -1.78 4.99 -3.83
C ILE A 21 -0.85 5.29 -5.00
N ASN A 22 -0.91 4.48 -6.03
CA ASN A 22 -0.10 4.70 -7.22
C ASN A 22 -0.73 5.81 -8.05
N LEU A 23 0.04 6.85 -8.34
CA LEU A 23 -0.47 8.01 -9.07
C LEU A 23 -0.17 7.96 -10.56
N ASN A 24 0.57 6.94 -11.01
CA ASN A 24 0.77 6.71 -12.43
C ASN A 24 0.79 5.21 -12.71
N ASP A 25 0.70 4.86 -13.99
CA ASP A 25 0.78 3.47 -14.41
C ASP A 25 2.17 2.93 -14.21
N TRP A 26 2.25 1.64 -14.01
CA TRP A 26 3.50 0.92 -13.84
C TRP A 26 4.36 0.95 -15.10
N SER A 27 5.66 1.02 -14.91
CA SER A 27 6.64 0.85 -15.97
C SER A 27 7.62 -0.25 -15.60
N HIS A 28 8.15 -0.93 -16.60
CA HIS A 28 9.13 -1.99 -16.35
C HIS A 28 10.29 -1.47 -15.52
N GLY A 29 10.66 -2.21 -14.51
CA GLY A 29 11.72 -1.84 -13.58
C GLY A 29 11.22 -1.25 -12.29
N GLN A 30 9.92 -1.02 -12.16
CA GLN A 30 9.33 -0.53 -10.92
C GLN A 30 8.75 -1.67 -10.12
N ILE A 31 8.90 -1.61 -8.80
CA ILE A 31 8.39 -2.66 -7.92
C ILE A 31 8.04 -2.04 -6.57
N PHE A 32 6.94 -2.52 -6.00
CA PHE A 32 6.57 -2.25 -4.62
C PHE A 32 6.64 -3.57 -3.86
N GLN A 33 7.22 -3.54 -2.67
CA GLN A 33 7.29 -4.72 -1.82
C GLN A 33 6.81 -4.36 -0.42
N CYS A 34 6.00 -5.23 0.16
CA CYS A 34 5.50 -5.09 1.51
C CYS A 34 5.49 -6.47 2.14
N ASP A 35 6.37 -6.71 3.12
CA ASP A 35 6.57 -8.02 3.72
C ASP A 35 6.90 -9.03 2.62
N ARG A 36 6.04 -10.00 2.40
CA ARG A 36 6.23 -11.01 1.35
C ARG A 36 5.41 -10.74 0.10
N HIS A 37 4.77 -9.57 0.05
CA HIS A 37 3.93 -9.21 -1.08
C HIS A 37 4.69 -8.31 -2.03
N TYR A 38 4.52 -8.58 -3.32
CA TYR A 38 5.11 -7.77 -4.38
C TYR A 38 4.00 -7.23 -5.25
N ALA A 39 4.22 -6.05 -5.80
CA ALA A 39 3.29 -5.48 -6.75
C ALA A 39 4.06 -4.94 -7.94
N VAL A 40 3.61 -5.33 -9.11
CA VAL A 40 4.06 -4.83 -10.41
C VAL A 40 2.81 -4.74 -11.29
N GLU A 41 2.96 -4.09 -12.42
CA GLU A 41 1.87 -4.01 -13.43
C GLU A 41 0.60 -3.36 -12.88
N TRP A 42 0.77 -2.42 -11.97
CA TRP A 42 -0.38 -1.69 -11.45
C TRP A 42 -0.87 -0.66 -12.43
N LYS A 43 -2.08 -0.18 -12.18
CA LYS A 43 -2.67 0.93 -12.90
C LYS A 43 -2.80 2.11 -11.96
N LYS A 44 -2.79 3.28 -12.55
CA LYS A 44 -3.03 4.49 -11.80
C LYS A 44 -4.27 4.34 -10.93
N GLY A 45 -4.16 4.65 -9.66
CA GLY A 45 -5.24 4.51 -8.70
C GLY A 45 -5.22 3.23 -7.89
N ASP A 46 -4.46 2.23 -8.29
CA ASP A 46 -4.30 1.02 -7.49
C ASP A 46 -3.64 1.37 -6.17
N CYS A 47 -4.09 0.72 -5.10
CA CYS A 47 -3.58 1.06 -3.77
C CYS A 47 -3.34 -0.17 -2.93
N TYR A 48 -2.49 0.01 -1.91
CA TYR A 48 -2.11 -1.05 -0.98
C TYR A 48 -2.22 -0.50 0.43
N THR A 49 -2.79 -1.31 1.34
CA THR A 49 -2.96 -0.91 2.73
C THR A 49 -2.32 -1.96 3.63
N PHE A 50 -1.56 -1.51 4.60
CA PHE A 50 -0.86 -2.40 5.51
C PHE A 50 -0.60 -1.70 6.84
N PRO A 51 -0.39 -2.47 7.95
CA PRO A 51 -0.01 -1.89 9.22
C PRO A 51 1.34 -1.19 9.13
N GLU A 52 1.53 -0.13 9.88
CA GLU A 52 2.75 0.66 9.77
C GLU A 52 4.02 -0.09 10.19
N ASP A 53 3.89 -1.14 10.99
CA ASP A 53 5.04 -1.90 11.46
C ASP A 53 5.50 -2.96 10.46
N ILE A 54 4.85 -3.06 9.32
CA ILE A 54 5.27 -3.99 8.27
C ILE A 54 6.33 -3.29 7.42
N GLY A 55 7.44 -4.00 7.21
CA GLY A 55 8.50 -3.47 6.36
C GLY A 55 8.05 -3.38 4.91
N HIS A 56 8.37 -2.28 4.26
CA HIS A 56 8.01 -2.08 2.87
C HIS A 56 9.06 -1.22 2.18
N GLY A 57 9.07 -1.29 0.88
CA GLY A 57 9.98 -0.50 0.09
C GLY A 57 9.56 -0.46 -1.37
N VAL A 58 10.20 0.42 -2.09
CA VAL A 58 9.97 0.58 -3.52
C VAL A 58 11.30 0.58 -4.24
N GLY A 59 11.27 0.12 -5.48
CA GLY A 59 12.41 0.22 -6.37
C GLY A 59 11.97 0.82 -7.68
N ASN A 60 12.81 1.68 -8.23
CA ASN A 60 12.56 2.25 -9.54
C ASN A 60 13.85 2.16 -10.36
N PHE A 61 13.91 1.13 -11.18
CA PHE A 61 15.02 0.88 -12.08
C PHE A 61 14.67 1.24 -13.52
N SER A 62 13.59 2.01 -13.68
CA SER A 62 13.12 2.45 -14.99
C SER A 62 13.60 3.87 -15.25
N THR A 63 13.29 4.37 -16.45
CA THR A 63 13.53 5.77 -16.79
C THR A 63 12.29 6.63 -16.55
N GLU A 64 11.22 6.04 -16.05
CA GLU A 64 9.96 6.74 -15.81
C GLU A 64 9.82 7.10 -14.33
N ASP A 65 9.06 8.15 -14.08
CA ASP A 65 8.79 8.53 -12.69
C ASP A 65 7.92 7.49 -12.01
N TYR A 66 8.16 7.32 -10.73
CA TYR A 66 7.36 6.45 -9.88
C TYR A 66 6.75 7.35 -8.81
N VAL A 67 5.48 7.69 -8.97
CA VAL A 67 4.82 8.69 -8.14
C VAL A 67 3.75 8.02 -7.31
N ILE A 68 3.82 8.21 -5.99
CA ILE A 68 2.85 7.65 -5.06
C ILE A 68 2.35 8.73 -4.12
N MET A 69 1.20 8.48 -3.53
CA MET A 69 0.69 9.23 -2.39
C MET A 69 0.61 8.27 -1.21
N GLN A 70 1.14 8.68 -0.08
CA GLN A 70 1.06 7.87 1.13
C GLN A 70 0.15 8.54 2.15
N VAL A 71 -0.78 7.77 2.69
CA VAL A 71 -1.69 8.24 3.73
C VAL A 71 -1.48 7.36 4.95
N THR A 72 -1.26 7.98 6.09
CA THR A 72 -1.17 7.26 7.36
C THR A 72 -2.44 7.54 8.15
N TRP A 73 -3.08 6.49 8.64
CA TRP A 73 -4.35 6.65 9.32
C TRP A 73 -4.46 5.66 10.47
N ILE A 74 -5.38 5.93 11.38
CA ILE A 74 -5.57 5.15 12.59
C ILE A 74 -6.93 4.48 12.51
N LYS A 75 -6.94 3.17 12.73
CA LYS A 75 -8.16 2.42 12.84
C LYS A 75 -8.47 2.24 14.31
N LYS A 76 -9.62 2.73 14.74
CA LYS A 76 -10.07 2.58 16.11
C LYS A 76 -10.83 1.29 16.28
N ASN A 77 -10.61 0.62 17.41
CA ASN A 77 -11.37 -0.55 17.77
C ASN A 77 -12.61 -0.09 18.53
N ASN A 78 -13.77 -0.37 17.96
CA ASN A 78 -15.04 0.11 18.53
C ASN A 78 -15.82 -0.99 19.22
N VAL A 79 -15.16 -2.04 19.68
CA VAL A 79 -15.86 -3.17 20.27
C VAL A 79 -16.63 -2.80 21.53
N ASN A 80 -16.26 -1.73 22.18
CA ASN A 80 -16.91 -1.30 23.41
C ASN A 80 -17.97 -0.25 23.18
N ARG A 81 -18.33 -0.04 21.97
CA ARG A 81 -19.38 0.92 21.68
C ARG A 81 -20.71 0.41 22.20
N VAL A 82 -21.37 1.21 22.89
CA VAL A 82 -22.68 0.87 23.42
C VAL A 82 -23.68 1.92 23.06
#